data_a7dfd5b431568618e95aca40eda34521
#
_entry.id   a7dfd5b431568618e95aca40eda34521
#
_cell.length_a   1.000
_cell.length_b   1.000
_cell.length_c   1.000
_cell.angle_alpha   90.00
_cell.angle_beta   90.00
_cell.angle_gamma   90.00
#
_symmetry.space_group_name_H-M   'P 1'
#
loop_
_entity.id
_entity.type
_entity.pdbx_description
1 polymer ?
#
loop_
_entity_poly.entity_id
_entity_poly.type
_entity_poly.pdbx_seq_one_letter_code
_entity_poly.pdbx_strand_id
1 'polypeptide(L)'
;RLLLVFKVQYSNFYYDFILSEPLTEEDFPDLTRRMKKIIKKGQRFDREDLSVDDALARIADMGEPYKQEYGQELIEKNQLDGLTFYRNGPFLDMCEGPHVNTTKDIPRDAFKIRSVAGAYWRGNSDNVMMTRIYAWAFLDKETLDAHVEAYELALARDHKKLGRELGIYAIDNDIGKGLPLWLPNGTIIRDELENLAKELEFKAGYVRVATPHLAKESLYHTTGHLPYYAEDMYPAMELMETVEGSDESADEQRVKEAYRLR
;
A
#
# COMPACT_ATOMS: atom_id res chain seq x y z
N ARG A 1 -23.05 9.69 6.38
CA ARG A 1 -22.68 9.69 7.81
C ARG A 1 -21.19 9.53 7.90
N LEU A 2 -20.48 10.43 8.55
CA LEU A 2 -19.02 10.45 8.64
C LEU A 2 -18.62 10.10 10.07
N LEU A 3 -17.91 8.99 10.28
CA LEU A 3 -17.29 8.67 11.55
C LEU A 3 -15.80 9.03 11.46
N LEU A 4 -15.34 9.83 12.42
CA LEU A 4 -13.92 10.12 12.60
C LEU A 4 -13.33 9.05 13.52
N VAL A 5 -12.72 8.01 12.94
CA VAL A 5 -11.94 7.03 13.69
C VAL A 5 -10.51 7.54 13.77
N PHE A 6 -10.11 8.04 14.93
CA PHE A 6 -8.72 8.42 15.17
C PHE A 6 -7.98 7.26 15.84
N LYS A 7 -7.18 6.54 15.09
CA LYS A 7 -6.11 5.74 15.66
C LYS A 7 -4.90 6.66 15.83
N VAL A 8 -4.54 7.01 17.05
CA VAL A 8 -3.49 7.99 17.42
C VAL A 8 -2.11 7.68 16.83
N GLN A 9 -1.94 6.53 16.21
CA GLN A 9 -0.66 6.05 15.69
C GLN A 9 -0.45 6.25 14.18
N TYR A 10 -1.50 6.67 13.44
CA TYR A 10 -1.41 6.84 11.98
C TYR A 10 -2.04 8.17 11.57
N SER A 11 -1.24 9.02 10.95
CA SER A 11 -1.66 10.32 10.41
C SER A 11 -2.69 10.24 9.28
N ASN A 12 -2.91 9.05 8.74
CA ASN A 12 -3.84 8.79 7.64
C ASN A 12 -5.01 7.92 8.09
N PHE A 13 -6.22 8.28 7.70
CA PHE A 13 -7.38 7.41 7.80
C PHE A 13 -8.24 7.53 6.54
N TYR A 14 -9.07 6.53 6.31
CA TYR A 14 -10.06 6.53 5.24
C TYR A 14 -11.37 5.91 5.71
N TYR A 15 -12.41 6.19 4.96
CA TYR A 15 -13.69 5.54 5.14
C TYR A 15 -14.35 5.29 3.78
N ASP A 16 -14.99 4.13 3.63
CA ASP A 16 -15.65 3.70 2.42
C ASP A 16 -17.16 3.89 2.51
N PHE A 17 -17.75 4.41 1.45
CA PHE A 17 -19.18 4.69 1.37
C PHE A 17 -19.76 4.14 0.08
N ILE A 18 -20.99 3.64 0.15
CA ILE A 18 -21.86 3.50 -1.00
C ILE A 18 -22.75 4.73 -1.04
N LEU A 19 -22.62 5.52 -2.08
CA LEU A 19 -23.34 6.77 -2.27
C LEU A 19 -24.19 6.70 -3.53
N SER A 20 -25.36 7.37 -3.51
CA SER A 20 -26.20 7.52 -4.69
C SER A 20 -25.60 8.45 -5.75
N GLU A 21 -24.79 9.40 -5.29
CA GLU A 21 -24.07 10.35 -6.14
C GLU A 21 -22.59 10.36 -5.74
N PRO A 22 -21.67 10.44 -6.72
CA PRO A 22 -20.25 10.49 -6.44
C PRO A 22 -19.88 11.79 -5.74
N LEU A 23 -19.00 11.70 -4.72
CA LEU A 23 -18.38 12.88 -4.10
C LEU A 23 -17.19 13.34 -4.94
N THR A 24 -17.00 14.66 -4.95
CA THR A 24 -15.87 15.33 -5.56
C THR A 24 -15.09 16.18 -4.55
N GLU A 25 -13.96 16.72 -4.94
CA GLU A 25 -13.19 17.63 -4.07
C GLU A 25 -13.95 18.94 -3.76
N GLU A 26 -14.92 19.31 -4.59
CA GLU A 26 -15.79 20.48 -4.37
C GLU A 26 -16.66 20.33 -3.12
N ASP A 27 -16.93 19.10 -2.69
CA ASP A 27 -17.72 18.81 -1.48
C ASP A 27 -16.90 18.94 -0.17
N PHE A 28 -15.56 18.95 -0.25
CA PHE A 28 -14.69 18.94 0.94
C PHE A 28 -14.90 20.12 1.89
N PRO A 29 -15.13 21.36 1.43
CA PRO A 29 -15.43 22.47 2.34
C PRO A 29 -16.69 22.27 3.16
N ASP A 30 -17.75 21.74 2.55
CA ASP A 30 -19.02 21.46 3.26
C ASP A 30 -18.87 20.31 4.25
N LEU A 31 -18.22 19.21 3.84
CA LEU A 31 -17.91 18.08 4.71
C LEU A 31 -17.08 18.54 5.92
N THR A 32 -16.00 19.28 5.69
CA THR A 32 -15.14 19.82 6.75
C THR A 32 -15.95 20.70 7.71
N ARG A 33 -16.82 21.56 7.21
CA ARG A 33 -17.69 22.40 8.02
C ARG A 33 -18.62 21.56 8.91
N ARG A 34 -19.22 20.49 8.37
CA ARG A 34 -20.09 19.57 9.11
C ARG A 34 -19.31 18.82 10.18
N MET A 35 -18.11 18.33 9.87
CA MET A 35 -17.22 17.69 10.84
C MET A 35 -16.88 18.63 12.00
N LYS A 36 -16.47 19.87 11.72
CA LYS A 36 -16.19 20.88 12.74
C LYS A 36 -17.42 21.22 13.62
N LYS A 37 -18.64 21.15 13.06
CA LYS A 37 -19.89 21.31 13.85
C LYS A 37 -20.10 20.13 14.80
N ILE A 38 -19.83 18.88 14.38
CA ILE A 38 -19.93 17.68 15.22
C ILE A 38 -18.92 17.77 16.37
N ILE A 39 -17.66 18.11 16.06
CA ILE A 39 -16.61 18.31 17.07
C ILE A 39 -17.08 19.34 18.13
N LYS A 40 -17.64 20.48 17.69
CA LYS A 40 -18.13 21.52 18.60
C LYS A 40 -19.25 21.06 19.53
N LYS A 41 -20.09 20.08 19.10
CA LYS A 41 -21.20 19.58 19.91
C LYS A 41 -20.76 18.84 21.19
N GLY A 42 -19.55 18.30 21.21
CA GLY A 42 -19.02 17.55 22.36
C GLY A 42 -19.80 16.25 22.60
N GLN A 43 -20.14 15.53 21.54
CA GLN A 43 -20.83 14.25 21.65
C GLN A 43 -19.90 13.22 22.28
N ARG A 44 -20.42 12.40 23.18
CA ARG A 44 -19.67 11.30 23.80
C ARG A 44 -19.51 10.15 22.81
N PHE A 45 -18.43 9.41 23.00
CA PHE A 45 -18.23 8.09 22.40
C PHE A 45 -18.57 7.05 23.46
N ASP A 46 -19.74 6.45 23.34
CA ASP A 46 -20.19 5.42 24.26
C ASP A 46 -19.85 4.05 23.65
N ARG A 47 -19.06 3.26 24.38
CA ARG A 47 -18.65 1.92 24.00
C ARG A 47 -19.70 0.90 24.40
N GLU A 48 -20.03 0.00 23.48
CA GLU A 48 -20.93 -1.13 23.70
C GLU A 48 -20.18 -2.42 23.27
N ASP A 49 -19.90 -3.31 24.22
CA ASP A 49 -19.33 -4.63 23.93
C ASP A 49 -20.49 -5.64 23.87
N LEU A 50 -20.66 -6.30 22.74
CA LEU A 50 -21.77 -7.21 22.48
C LEU A 50 -21.25 -8.63 22.25
N SER A 51 -22.03 -9.63 22.71
CA SER A 51 -21.80 -11.03 22.34
C SER A 51 -21.87 -11.23 20.83
N VAL A 52 -21.38 -12.35 20.30
CA VAL A 52 -21.42 -12.65 18.86
C VAL A 52 -22.84 -12.55 18.32
N ASP A 53 -23.81 -13.17 18.98
CA ASP A 53 -25.20 -13.20 18.52
C ASP A 53 -25.82 -11.80 18.52
N ASP A 54 -25.63 -11.04 19.61
CA ASP A 54 -26.14 -9.66 19.72
C ASP A 54 -25.48 -8.72 18.71
N ALA A 55 -24.17 -8.90 18.47
CA ALA A 55 -23.43 -8.11 17.52
C ALA A 55 -23.90 -8.35 16.07
N LEU A 56 -24.08 -9.60 15.68
CA LEU A 56 -24.59 -9.95 14.34
C LEU A 56 -26.02 -9.46 14.14
N ALA A 57 -26.90 -9.63 15.16
CA ALA A 57 -28.25 -9.08 15.13
C ALA A 57 -28.22 -7.55 14.98
N ARG A 58 -27.36 -6.85 15.72
CA ARG A 58 -27.20 -5.39 15.65
C ARG A 58 -26.74 -4.94 14.26
N ILE A 59 -25.79 -5.63 13.63
CA ILE A 59 -25.31 -5.27 12.29
C ILE A 59 -26.43 -5.52 11.25
N ALA A 60 -27.18 -6.60 11.39
CA ALA A 60 -28.33 -6.87 10.53
C ALA A 60 -29.39 -5.76 10.61
N ASP A 61 -29.73 -5.30 11.82
CA ASP A 61 -30.64 -4.18 12.04
C ASP A 61 -30.15 -2.85 11.45
N MET A 62 -28.84 -2.67 11.33
CA MET A 62 -28.26 -1.48 10.70
C MET A 62 -28.47 -1.47 9.18
N GLY A 63 -28.76 -2.60 8.56
CA GLY A 63 -28.97 -2.72 7.11
C GLY A 63 -27.70 -2.52 6.28
N GLU A 64 -26.54 -2.89 6.86
CA GLU A 64 -25.21 -2.68 6.26
C GLU A 64 -24.58 -4.02 5.85
N PRO A 65 -24.86 -4.54 4.64
CA PRO A 65 -24.50 -5.90 4.23
C PRO A 65 -22.97 -6.15 4.26
N TYR A 66 -22.18 -5.16 3.90
CA TYR A 66 -20.71 -5.29 3.91
C TYR A 66 -20.13 -5.34 5.33
N LYS A 67 -20.78 -4.67 6.30
CA LYS A 67 -20.40 -4.80 7.71
C LYS A 67 -20.79 -6.15 8.27
N GLN A 68 -21.90 -6.71 7.81
CA GLN A 68 -22.32 -8.04 8.22
C GLN A 68 -21.30 -9.10 7.76
N GLU A 69 -20.93 -9.07 6.49
CA GLU A 69 -19.91 -9.94 5.93
C GLU A 69 -18.57 -9.79 6.66
N TYR A 70 -18.11 -8.54 6.86
CA TYR A 70 -16.86 -8.26 7.53
C TYR A 70 -16.87 -8.64 9.01
N GLY A 71 -17.98 -8.41 9.73
CA GLY A 71 -18.15 -8.79 11.14
C GLY A 71 -18.09 -10.28 11.34
N GLN A 72 -18.75 -11.07 10.48
CA GLN A 72 -18.66 -12.54 10.49
C GLN A 72 -17.24 -13.04 10.28
N GLU A 73 -16.55 -12.51 9.26
CA GLU A 73 -15.16 -12.86 8.98
C GLU A 73 -14.22 -12.54 10.16
N LEU A 74 -14.39 -11.37 10.80
CA LEU A 74 -13.58 -11.00 11.96
C LEU A 74 -13.76 -11.99 13.13
N ILE A 75 -15.00 -12.38 13.40
CA ILE A 75 -15.32 -13.34 14.45
C ILE A 75 -14.66 -14.69 14.16
N GLU A 76 -14.85 -15.22 12.95
CA GLU A 76 -14.32 -16.53 12.54
C GLU A 76 -12.79 -16.55 12.51
N LYS A 77 -12.17 -15.56 11.87
CA LYS A 77 -10.72 -15.49 11.67
C LYS A 77 -9.95 -15.29 12.97
N ASN A 78 -10.49 -14.49 13.88
CA ASN A 78 -9.81 -14.13 15.12
C ASN A 78 -10.39 -14.85 16.34
N GLN A 79 -11.39 -15.74 16.16
CA GLN A 79 -12.05 -16.49 17.23
C GLN A 79 -12.55 -15.57 18.36
N LEU A 80 -13.24 -14.47 17.97
CA LEU A 80 -13.70 -13.46 18.91
C LEU A 80 -14.97 -13.91 19.64
N ASP A 81 -15.07 -13.61 20.93
CA ASP A 81 -16.25 -13.87 21.76
C ASP A 81 -17.36 -12.79 21.58
N GLY A 82 -17.07 -11.72 20.84
CA GLY A 82 -17.98 -10.62 20.57
C GLY A 82 -17.34 -9.51 19.76
N LEU A 83 -18.12 -8.45 19.49
CA LEU A 83 -17.66 -7.26 18.77
C LEU A 83 -17.95 -5.99 19.56
N THR A 84 -17.09 -5.01 19.38
CA THR A 84 -17.23 -3.68 20.02
C THR A 84 -17.86 -2.70 19.06
N PHE A 85 -18.81 -1.92 19.58
CA PHE A 85 -19.46 -0.82 18.88
C PHE A 85 -19.22 0.50 19.61
N TYR A 86 -19.22 1.58 18.87
CA TYR A 86 -19.17 2.92 19.42
C TYR A 86 -20.33 3.76 18.90
N ARG A 87 -21.03 4.38 19.87
CA ARG A 87 -22.10 5.34 19.60
C ARG A 87 -21.58 6.75 19.75
N ASN A 88 -21.83 7.57 18.75
CA ASN A 88 -21.53 9.01 18.78
C ASN A 88 -22.76 9.80 18.36
N GLY A 89 -23.54 10.25 19.31
CA GLY A 89 -24.85 10.84 19.05
C GLY A 89 -25.77 9.87 18.31
N PRO A 90 -26.30 10.22 17.12
CA PRO A 90 -27.16 9.33 16.34
C PRO A 90 -26.39 8.31 15.51
N PHE A 91 -25.09 8.36 15.50
CA PHE A 91 -24.23 7.46 14.72
C PHE A 91 -23.78 6.30 15.61
N LEU A 92 -23.90 5.09 15.08
CA LEU A 92 -23.39 3.86 15.68
C LEU A 92 -22.58 3.12 14.64
N ASP A 93 -21.41 2.61 15.03
CA ASP A 93 -20.61 1.77 14.15
C ASP A 93 -19.80 0.75 14.92
N MET A 94 -19.48 -0.35 14.24
CA MET A 94 -18.53 -1.38 14.71
C MET A 94 -17.11 -0.82 14.65
N CYS A 95 -16.40 -0.85 15.76
CA CYS A 95 -15.02 -0.37 15.84
C CYS A 95 -14.31 -0.97 17.05
N GLU A 96 -13.07 -1.38 16.84
CA GLU A 96 -12.21 -1.93 17.89
C GLU A 96 -11.86 -0.87 18.97
N GLY A 97 -11.76 0.39 18.56
CA GLY A 97 -11.29 1.48 19.43
C GLY A 97 -9.77 1.50 19.60
N PRO A 98 -9.24 2.17 20.63
CA PRO A 98 -9.95 3.09 21.52
C PRO A 98 -10.35 4.41 20.84
N HIS A 99 -11.34 5.09 21.40
CA HIS A 99 -11.75 6.44 21.00
C HIS A 99 -11.50 7.45 22.11
N VAL A 100 -11.50 8.74 21.75
CA VAL A 100 -11.54 9.84 22.71
C VAL A 100 -12.88 9.81 23.46
N ASN A 101 -12.96 10.42 24.66
CA ASN A 101 -14.19 10.42 25.45
C ASN A 101 -15.30 11.24 24.79
N THR A 102 -14.95 12.36 24.19
CA THR A 102 -15.89 13.26 23.52
C THR A 102 -15.32 13.82 22.24
N THR A 103 -16.20 14.26 21.34
CA THR A 103 -15.73 14.93 20.10
C THR A 103 -15.01 16.24 20.37
N LYS A 104 -15.15 16.87 21.57
CA LYS A 104 -14.38 18.07 21.95
C LYS A 104 -12.89 17.79 22.16
N ASP A 105 -12.52 16.55 22.44
CA ASP A 105 -11.13 16.13 22.62
C ASP A 105 -10.38 16.06 21.28
N ILE A 106 -11.13 16.18 20.16
CA ILE A 106 -10.58 16.23 18.80
C ILE A 106 -10.23 17.68 18.47
N PRO A 107 -8.95 17.99 18.14
CA PRO A 107 -8.57 19.33 17.73
C PRO A 107 -9.28 19.74 16.42
N ARG A 108 -9.98 20.88 16.47
CA ARG A 108 -10.87 21.33 15.38
C ARG A 108 -10.17 21.65 14.07
N ASP A 109 -8.89 22.00 14.15
CA ASP A 109 -8.09 22.47 13.03
C ASP A 109 -6.91 21.53 12.71
N ALA A 110 -6.88 20.35 13.35
CA ALA A 110 -5.83 19.35 13.16
C ALA A 110 -6.25 18.18 12.27
N PHE A 111 -7.25 18.34 11.40
CA PHE A 111 -7.62 17.37 10.39
C PHE A 111 -7.86 18.03 9.03
N LYS A 112 -7.63 17.28 7.95
CA LYS A 112 -7.84 17.71 6.56
C LYS A 112 -8.34 16.54 5.73
N ILE A 113 -9.45 16.71 5.00
CA ILE A 113 -9.85 15.77 3.95
C ILE A 113 -8.85 15.95 2.81
N ARG A 114 -8.28 14.84 2.34
CA ARG A 114 -7.20 14.86 1.35
C ARG A 114 -7.68 14.59 -0.05
N SER A 115 -8.38 13.50 -0.24
CA SER A 115 -8.78 13.04 -1.57
C SER A 115 -9.97 12.08 -1.50
N VAL A 116 -10.63 11.92 -2.62
CA VAL A 116 -11.65 10.91 -2.86
C VAL A 116 -11.20 10.00 -4.01
N ALA A 117 -11.48 8.72 -3.92
CA ALA A 117 -11.19 7.74 -4.95
C ALA A 117 -12.22 6.61 -4.98
N GLY A 118 -12.36 5.94 -6.11
CA GLY A 118 -13.06 4.65 -6.18
C GLY A 118 -12.21 3.56 -5.52
N ALA A 119 -12.85 2.67 -4.78
CA ALA A 119 -12.21 1.50 -4.19
C ALA A 119 -13.15 0.31 -4.29
N TYR A 120 -12.71 -0.77 -4.92
CA TYR A 120 -13.50 -1.99 -4.97
C TYR A 120 -13.51 -2.68 -3.62
N TRP A 121 -14.67 -3.21 -3.23
CA TRP A 121 -14.78 -4.03 -2.03
C TRP A 121 -13.76 -5.16 -2.06
N ARG A 122 -12.95 -5.29 -1.01
CA ARG A 122 -11.85 -6.26 -0.88
C ARG A 122 -10.79 -6.18 -1.99
N GLY A 123 -10.70 -5.06 -2.71
CA GLY A 123 -9.72 -4.90 -3.79
C GLY A 123 -10.00 -5.72 -5.05
N ASN A 124 -11.15 -6.39 -5.15
CA ASN A 124 -11.54 -7.18 -6.30
C ASN A 124 -12.44 -6.35 -7.24
N SER A 125 -12.04 -6.20 -8.50
CA SER A 125 -12.75 -5.43 -9.52
C SER A 125 -14.13 -5.97 -9.86
N ASP A 126 -14.43 -7.23 -9.54
CA ASP A 126 -15.74 -7.84 -9.76
C ASP A 126 -16.76 -7.44 -8.68
N ASN A 127 -16.28 -6.87 -7.58
CA ASN A 127 -17.11 -6.40 -6.48
C ASN A 127 -17.58 -4.96 -6.70
N VAL A 128 -18.49 -4.50 -5.82
CA VAL A 128 -19.01 -3.14 -5.87
C VAL A 128 -17.88 -2.13 -5.69
N MET A 129 -17.93 -1.07 -6.47
CA MET A 129 -17.05 0.08 -6.31
C MET A 129 -17.65 1.05 -5.29
N MET A 130 -16.92 1.30 -4.21
CA MET A 130 -17.25 2.24 -3.15
C MET A 130 -16.54 3.57 -3.36
N THR A 131 -17.04 4.62 -2.76
CA THR A 131 -16.37 5.92 -2.67
C THR A 131 -15.53 5.94 -1.41
N ARG A 132 -14.21 6.00 -1.55
CA ARG A 132 -13.26 6.07 -0.45
C ARG A 132 -12.82 7.51 -0.24
N ILE A 133 -13.02 8.02 0.97
CA ILE A 133 -12.57 9.35 1.39
C ILE A 133 -11.32 9.16 2.24
N TYR A 134 -10.21 9.79 1.83
CA TYR A 134 -8.98 9.84 2.60
C TYR A 134 -8.87 11.14 3.37
N ALA A 135 -8.39 11.07 4.59
CA ALA A 135 -8.16 12.25 5.40
C ALA A 135 -6.93 12.09 6.30
N TRP A 136 -6.43 13.22 6.76
CA TRP A 136 -5.37 13.31 7.76
C TRP A 136 -5.92 13.85 9.07
N ALA A 137 -5.37 13.36 10.18
CA ALA A 137 -5.64 13.89 11.50
C ALA A 137 -4.38 13.80 12.38
N PHE A 138 -4.15 14.86 13.14
CA PHE A 138 -3.01 15.01 14.02
C PHE A 138 -3.45 15.53 15.40
N LEU A 139 -2.53 15.57 16.35
CA LEU A 139 -2.80 16.08 17.69
C LEU A 139 -2.93 17.60 17.74
N ASP A 140 -2.35 18.30 16.77
CA ASP A 140 -2.38 19.75 16.66
C ASP A 140 -2.29 20.22 15.20
N LYS A 141 -2.60 21.48 15.00
CA LYS A 141 -2.59 22.11 13.67
C LYS A 141 -1.18 22.25 13.08
N GLU A 142 -0.18 22.52 13.91
CA GLU A 142 1.20 22.74 13.48
C GLU A 142 1.75 21.45 12.83
N THR A 143 1.54 20.32 13.49
CA THR A 143 1.92 19.01 12.94
C THR A 143 1.17 18.67 11.66
N LEU A 144 -0.12 19.00 11.57
CA LEU A 144 -0.88 18.82 10.32
C LEU A 144 -0.31 19.68 9.19
N ASP A 145 -0.05 20.97 9.45
CA ASP A 145 0.44 21.89 8.43
C ASP A 145 1.82 21.45 7.93
N ALA A 146 2.73 21.06 8.82
CA ALA A 146 4.05 20.53 8.45
C ALA A 146 3.94 19.25 7.61
N HIS A 147 2.98 18.36 7.95
CA HIS A 147 2.73 17.16 7.15
C HIS A 147 2.20 17.49 5.75
N VAL A 148 1.27 18.44 5.65
CA VAL A 148 0.71 18.89 4.37
C VAL A 148 1.82 19.47 3.49
N GLU A 149 2.66 20.34 4.03
CA GLU A 149 3.79 20.93 3.31
C GLU A 149 4.77 19.85 2.82
N ALA A 150 5.14 18.93 3.70
CA ALA A 150 6.01 17.80 3.34
C ALA A 150 5.41 16.92 2.24
N TYR A 151 4.10 16.68 2.29
CA TYR A 151 3.40 15.91 1.26
C TYR A 151 3.35 16.64 -0.08
N GLU A 152 3.04 17.94 -0.09
CA GLU A 152 3.02 18.75 -1.31
C GLU A 152 4.44 18.83 -1.93
N LEU A 153 5.46 18.96 -1.09
CA LEU A 153 6.85 18.91 -1.53
C LEU A 153 7.23 17.53 -2.11
N ALA A 154 6.77 16.44 -1.50
CA ALA A 154 6.97 15.09 -2.01
C ALA A 154 6.32 14.89 -3.39
N LEU A 155 5.09 15.39 -3.59
CA LEU A 155 4.44 15.37 -4.90
C LEU A 155 5.19 16.20 -5.95
N ALA A 156 5.69 17.37 -5.57
CA ALA A 156 6.50 18.21 -6.45
C ALA A 156 7.82 17.55 -6.87
N ARG A 157 8.37 16.69 -5.98
CA ARG A 157 9.61 15.92 -6.18
C ARG A 157 9.39 14.48 -6.63
N ASP A 158 8.19 14.14 -7.07
CA ASP A 158 7.89 12.79 -7.55
C ASP A 158 8.85 12.39 -8.68
N HIS A 159 9.51 11.25 -8.54
CA HIS A 159 10.55 10.80 -9.46
C HIS A 159 10.02 10.56 -10.88
N LYS A 160 8.74 10.15 -11.04
CA LYS A 160 8.14 9.94 -12.36
C LYS A 160 7.90 11.26 -13.06
N LYS A 161 7.50 12.29 -12.29
CA LYS A 161 7.33 13.66 -12.80
C LYS A 161 8.68 14.24 -13.19
N LEU A 162 9.63 14.30 -12.27
CA LEU A 162 10.95 14.86 -12.50
C LEU A 162 11.73 14.07 -13.56
N GLY A 163 11.65 12.74 -13.56
CA GLY A 163 12.28 11.88 -14.56
C GLY A 163 11.89 12.23 -15.98
N ARG A 164 10.60 12.52 -16.20
CA ARG A 164 10.07 12.94 -17.49
C ARG A 164 10.42 14.41 -17.81
N GLU A 165 10.18 15.32 -16.89
CA GLU A 165 10.40 16.76 -17.09
C GLU A 165 11.87 17.10 -17.34
N LEU A 166 12.78 16.41 -16.66
CA LEU A 166 14.23 16.62 -16.76
C LEU A 166 14.91 15.70 -17.79
N GLY A 167 14.15 14.86 -18.49
CA GLY A 167 14.72 13.94 -19.49
C GLY A 167 15.73 12.97 -18.88
N ILE A 168 15.42 12.40 -17.71
CA ILE A 168 16.29 11.48 -16.99
C ILE A 168 16.12 10.05 -17.52
N TYR A 169 14.88 9.59 -17.66
CA TYR A 169 14.57 8.26 -18.18
C TYR A 169 13.24 8.23 -18.92
N ALA A 170 13.05 7.21 -19.73
CA ALA A 170 11.78 6.89 -20.38
C ALA A 170 11.39 5.44 -20.10
N ILE A 171 10.10 5.16 -20.09
CA ILE A 171 9.55 3.81 -20.07
C ILE A 171 8.93 3.54 -21.43
N ASP A 172 9.28 2.41 -22.02
CA ASP A 172 8.76 1.95 -23.29
C ASP A 172 8.03 0.62 -23.11
N ASN A 173 6.87 0.48 -23.72
CA ASN A 173 6.05 -0.74 -23.59
C ASN A 173 6.68 -1.95 -24.29
N ASP A 174 7.47 -1.72 -25.35
CA ASP A 174 8.16 -2.78 -26.08
C ASP A 174 9.34 -3.35 -25.28
N ILE A 175 9.92 -2.53 -24.38
CA ILE A 175 10.98 -2.97 -23.45
C ILE A 175 10.34 -3.65 -22.24
N GLY A 176 9.29 -3.07 -21.67
CA GLY A 176 8.59 -3.62 -20.54
C GLY A 176 8.45 -2.66 -19.36
N LYS A 177 7.42 -2.90 -18.53
CA LYS A 177 7.15 -2.11 -17.33
C LYS A 177 8.25 -2.33 -16.29
N GLY A 178 8.73 -1.23 -15.69
CA GLY A 178 9.78 -1.29 -14.67
C GLY A 178 11.21 -1.37 -15.22
N LEU A 179 11.38 -1.38 -16.55
CA LEU A 179 12.68 -1.38 -17.23
C LEU A 179 12.97 -0.01 -17.86
N PRO A 180 13.56 0.94 -17.11
CA PRO A 180 13.77 2.29 -17.61
C PRO A 180 14.90 2.36 -18.63
N LEU A 181 14.65 3.11 -19.71
CA LEU A 181 15.67 3.56 -20.65
C LEU A 181 16.30 4.83 -20.11
N TRP A 182 17.59 4.81 -19.81
CA TRP A 182 18.30 5.98 -19.34
C TRP A 182 18.57 6.94 -20.52
N LEU A 183 18.05 8.16 -20.40
CA LEU A 183 18.30 9.24 -21.33
C LEU A 183 19.64 9.94 -21.03
N PRO A 184 20.15 10.82 -21.89
CA PRO A 184 21.47 11.42 -21.68
C PRO A 184 21.67 12.04 -20.29
N ASN A 185 20.73 12.83 -19.80
CA ASN A 185 20.82 13.41 -18.46
C ASN A 185 20.85 12.34 -17.34
N GLY A 186 20.05 11.30 -17.49
CA GLY A 186 20.00 10.20 -16.53
C GLY A 186 21.26 9.35 -16.54
N THR A 187 21.84 9.13 -17.72
CA THR A 187 23.11 8.42 -17.87
C THR A 187 24.24 9.14 -17.16
N ILE A 188 24.34 10.46 -17.31
CA ILE A 188 25.34 11.28 -16.58
C ILE A 188 25.17 11.14 -15.08
N ILE A 189 23.93 11.28 -14.55
CA ILE A 189 23.65 11.15 -13.12
C ILE A 189 24.06 9.76 -12.62
N ARG A 190 23.72 8.70 -13.36
CA ARG A 190 24.05 7.33 -13.02
C ARG A 190 25.57 7.11 -12.97
N ASP A 191 26.28 7.59 -14.00
CA ASP A 191 27.73 7.45 -14.11
C ASP A 191 28.44 8.20 -12.97
N GLU A 192 28.02 9.40 -12.63
CA GLU A 192 28.58 10.18 -11.52
C GLU A 192 28.32 9.51 -10.16
N LEU A 193 27.14 8.94 -9.94
CA LEU A 193 26.86 8.17 -8.73
C LEU A 193 27.72 6.91 -8.63
N GLU A 194 27.90 6.21 -9.74
CA GLU A 194 28.77 5.03 -9.80
C GLU A 194 30.24 5.40 -9.55
N ASN A 195 30.71 6.50 -10.12
CA ASN A 195 32.07 6.99 -9.93
C ASN A 195 32.31 7.40 -8.46
N LEU A 196 31.34 8.12 -7.85
CA LEU A 196 31.41 8.47 -6.43
C LEU A 196 31.49 7.22 -5.54
N ALA A 197 30.65 6.23 -5.78
CA ALA A 197 30.67 4.98 -5.02
C ALA A 197 32.06 4.30 -5.13
N LYS A 198 32.58 4.14 -6.36
CA LYS A 198 33.92 3.56 -6.60
C LYS A 198 35.03 4.32 -5.88
N GLU A 199 34.97 5.65 -5.88
CA GLU A 199 35.98 6.49 -5.20
C GLU A 199 35.93 6.28 -3.69
N LEU A 200 34.74 6.26 -3.09
CA LEU A 200 34.55 6.07 -1.65
C LEU A 200 34.99 4.66 -1.21
N GLU A 201 34.62 3.63 -1.99
CA GLU A 201 35.02 2.25 -1.74
C GLU A 201 36.56 2.07 -1.83
N PHE A 202 37.18 2.65 -2.85
CA PHE A 202 38.63 2.63 -3.00
C PHE A 202 39.35 3.29 -1.81
N LYS A 203 38.87 4.46 -1.37
CA LYS A 203 39.40 5.15 -0.18
C LYS A 203 39.25 4.33 1.09
N ALA A 204 38.20 3.51 1.19
CA ALA A 204 37.95 2.60 2.30
C ALA A 204 38.74 1.27 2.22
N GLY A 205 39.59 1.09 1.19
CA GLY A 205 40.43 -0.08 1.03
C GLY A 205 39.77 -1.26 0.30
N TYR A 206 38.59 -1.09 -0.30
CA TYR A 206 37.96 -2.13 -1.11
C TYR A 206 38.61 -2.25 -2.47
N VAL A 207 38.66 -3.46 -2.99
CA VAL A 207 39.14 -3.75 -4.36
C VAL A 207 37.96 -4.17 -5.23
N ARG A 208 37.91 -3.63 -6.44
CA ARG A 208 36.84 -3.91 -7.38
C ARG A 208 37.04 -5.27 -8.05
N VAL A 209 35.97 -6.05 -8.14
CA VAL A 209 35.91 -7.30 -8.91
C VAL A 209 34.75 -7.20 -9.92
N ALA A 210 34.80 -8.00 -10.95
CA ALA A 210 33.73 -8.20 -11.93
C ALA A 210 33.35 -9.67 -11.95
N THR A 211 32.09 -9.96 -11.69
CA THR A 211 31.55 -11.32 -11.69
C THR A 211 30.55 -11.50 -12.83
N PRO A 212 30.33 -12.72 -13.32
CA PRO A 212 29.26 -13.00 -14.27
C PRO A 212 27.89 -12.69 -13.67
N HIS A 213 26.94 -12.25 -14.50
CA HIS A 213 25.56 -12.02 -14.09
C HIS A 213 24.74 -13.32 -13.97
N LEU A 214 25.21 -14.40 -14.62
CA LEU A 214 24.58 -15.70 -14.63
C LEU A 214 25.42 -16.68 -13.84
N ALA A 215 24.79 -17.54 -13.06
CA ALA A 215 25.46 -18.62 -12.32
C ALA A 215 24.66 -19.92 -12.41
N LYS A 216 25.30 -21.04 -12.10
CA LYS A 216 24.59 -22.33 -12.02
C LYS A 216 23.55 -22.29 -10.91
N GLU A 217 22.40 -22.93 -11.15
CA GLU A 217 21.30 -23.02 -10.18
C GLU A 217 21.77 -23.58 -8.82
N SER A 218 22.74 -24.51 -8.82
CA SER A 218 23.30 -25.05 -7.58
C SER A 218 23.87 -24.01 -6.62
N LEU A 219 24.38 -22.87 -7.13
CA LEU A 219 24.84 -21.76 -6.28
C LEU A 219 23.71 -21.16 -5.47
N TYR A 220 22.55 -20.99 -6.07
CA TYR A 220 21.37 -20.41 -5.40
C TYR A 220 20.79 -21.35 -4.33
N HIS A 221 20.91 -22.66 -4.50
CA HIS A 221 20.62 -23.64 -3.46
C HIS A 221 21.63 -23.56 -2.30
N THR A 222 22.90 -23.43 -2.61
CA THR A 222 23.97 -23.32 -1.60
C THR A 222 23.83 -22.04 -0.77
N THR A 223 23.42 -20.94 -1.38
CA THR A 223 23.22 -19.63 -0.71
C THR A 223 21.85 -19.50 -0.04
N GLY A 224 20.96 -20.48 -0.16
CA GLY A 224 19.62 -20.49 0.44
C GLY A 224 18.59 -19.64 -0.30
N HIS A 225 18.92 -19.06 -1.46
CA HIS A 225 17.94 -18.32 -2.26
C HIS A 225 16.85 -19.24 -2.82
N LEU A 226 17.20 -20.49 -3.12
CA LEU A 226 16.26 -21.52 -3.51
C LEU A 226 16.12 -22.54 -2.38
N PRO A 227 14.89 -23.01 -2.07
CA PRO A 227 13.60 -22.63 -2.71
C PRO A 227 12.96 -21.35 -2.16
N TYR A 228 13.55 -20.67 -1.18
CA TYR A 228 12.91 -19.61 -0.39
C TYR A 228 12.38 -18.44 -1.23
N TYR A 229 13.16 -17.98 -2.21
CA TYR A 229 12.79 -16.87 -3.11
C TYR A 229 12.39 -17.34 -4.52
N ALA A 230 11.95 -18.60 -4.68
CA ALA A 230 11.64 -19.16 -5.99
C ALA A 230 10.59 -18.36 -6.78
N GLU A 231 9.59 -17.80 -6.07
CA GLU A 231 8.50 -16.99 -6.67
C GLU A 231 8.98 -15.61 -7.16
N ASP A 232 10.06 -15.08 -6.57
CA ASP A 232 10.63 -13.77 -6.91
C ASP A 232 11.78 -13.85 -7.91
N MET A 233 12.11 -15.06 -8.36
CA MET A 233 13.22 -15.31 -9.30
C MET A 233 12.71 -15.71 -10.68
N TYR A 234 13.43 -15.26 -11.71
CA TYR A 234 13.20 -15.79 -13.06
C TYR A 234 13.45 -17.30 -13.10
N PRO A 235 12.68 -18.06 -13.93
CA PRO A 235 12.92 -19.48 -14.09
C PRO A 235 14.34 -19.74 -14.65
N ALA A 236 14.87 -20.90 -14.36
CA ALA A 236 16.18 -21.30 -14.91
C ALA A 236 16.13 -21.29 -16.44
N MET A 237 17.20 -20.79 -17.06
CA MET A 237 17.40 -20.89 -18.49
C MET A 237 18.05 -22.24 -18.81
N GLU A 238 17.50 -22.93 -19.79
CA GLU A 238 18.06 -24.19 -20.31
C GLU A 238 18.62 -23.97 -21.72
N LEU A 239 19.85 -24.35 -21.93
CA LEU A 239 20.46 -24.36 -23.28
C LEU A 239 19.98 -25.63 -23.97
N MET A 240 19.21 -25.52 -25.03
CA MET A 240 18.87 -26.65 -25.88
C MET A 240 19.89 -26.73 -27.01
N GLU A 241 20.82 -27.68 -26.92
CA GLU A 241 21.66 -28.05 -28.08
C GLU A 241 20.97 -29.18 -28.83
N THR A 242 20.53 -28.92 -30.04
CA THR A 242 20.17 -29.96 -31.00
C THR A 242 21.46 -30.55 -31.55
N VAL A 243 21.89 -31.66 -31.02
CA VAL A 243 22.97 -32.46 -31.63
C VAL A 243 22.35 -33.30 -32.73
N GLU A 244 22.58 -32.93 -34.00
CA GLU A 244 22.20 -33.78 -35.14
C GLU A 244 22.88 -35.13 -35.03
N GLY A 245 22.11 -36.19 -34.72
CA GLY A 245 22.56 -37.59 -34.85
C GLY A 245 22.83 -38.38 -33.59
N SER A 246 22.45 -37.93 -32.40
CA SER A 246 22.51 -38.71 -31.15
C SER A 246 21.14 -39.22 -30.71
N ASP A 247 21.13 -40.35 -30.01
CA ASP A 247 19.94 -41.00 -29.47
C ASP A 247 19.31 -40.08 -28.42
N GLU A 248 18.15 -39.48 -28.78
CA GLU A 248 17.55 -38.26 -28.14
C GLU A 248 17.30 -38.34 -26.63
N SER A 249 17.27 -39.53 -26.03
CA SER A 249 16.78 -39.65 -24.63
C SER A 249 17.86 -39.53 -23.52
N ALA A 250 19.09 -39.90 -23.81
CA ALA A 250 20.17 -39.90 -22.82
C ALA A 250 20.99 -38.60 -22.80
N ASP A 251 21.16 -37.99 -23.99
CA ASP A 251 21.93 -36.74 -24.12
C ASP A 251 21.12 -35.49 -23.74
N GLU A 252 19.77 -35.45 -23.94
CA GLU A 252 18.91 -34.37 -23.46
C GLU A 252 18.98 -34.23 -21.94
N GLN A 253 19.07 -35.34 -21.20
CA GLN A 253 19.11 -35.30 -19.74
C GLN A 253 20.46 -34.79 -19.22
N ARG A 254 21.56 -35.14 -19.90
CA ARG A 254 22.92 -34.67 -19.59
C ARG A 254 23.14 -33.20 -19.92
N VAL A 255 22.58 -32.71 -21.03
CA VAL A 255 22.61 -31.29 -21.40
C VAL A 255 21.77 -30.44 -20.45
N LYS A 256 20.60 -30.90 -20.02
CA LYS A 256 19.75 -30.22 -19.03
C LYS A 256 20.43 -30.08 -17.66
N GLU A 257 21.21 -31.08 -17.23
CA GLU A 257 21.95 -30.99 -15.96
C GLU A 257 23.19 -30.09 -16.04
N ALA A 258 23.81 -29.96 -17.21
CA ALA A 258 25.07 -29.22 -17.38
C ALA A 258 24.90 -27.69 -17.46
N TYR A 259 23.77 -27.19 -17.94
CA TYR A 259 23.58 -25.78 -18.31
C TYR A 259 22.35 -25.11 -17.70
N ARG A 260 21.86 -25.58 -16.57
CA ARG A 260 20.82 -24.87 -15.81
C ARG A 260 21.42 -23.63 -15.17
N LEU A 261 21.20 -22.48 -15.81
CA LEU A 261 21.65 -21.14 -15.34
C LEU A 261 20.46 -20.33 -14.85
N ARG A 262 20.66 -19.58 -13.79
CA ARG A 262 19.72 -18.57 -13.31
C ARG A 262 20.40 -17.22 -13.17
#